data_ee01e36f0679c6c7ec526fa78b30735e
#
_entry.id   ee01e36f0679c6c7ec526fa78b30735e
#
_cell.length_a   1.000
_cell.length_b   1.000
_cell.length_c   1.000
_cell.angle_alpha   90.00
_cell.angle_beta   90.00
_cell.angle_gamma   90.00
#
_symmetry.space_group_name_H-M   'P 1'
#
loop_
_entity.id
_entity.type
_entity.pdbx_description
1 polymer ?
#
loop_
_entity_poly.entity_id
_entity_poly.type
_entity_poly.pdbx_seq_one_letter_code
_entity_poly.pdbx_strand_id
1 'polypeptide(L)'
;FASQYTEAELKKFEAGIYYDVYKKMGAHPMVINGVSGVSFSVWAPCAMRVSVVGDFCQWDGRRYQMNRLGDSGVFELFIPGLGEGDIYKFEIKNQKGEPMLKADPYGNYSEMRPNTASVVWDMNKFSWSDDAWMAAREKIDTKKKPMSIYEMHLGSWIRKHTEKDEEGNDIVGSEFYNYRQ
;
A
#
# COMPACT_ATOMS: atom_id res chain seq x y z
N PHE A 1 0.79 21.94 5.20
CA PHE A 1 0.83 21.58 3.79
C PHE A 1 -0.54 21.78 3.16
N ALA A 2 -0.58 22.15 1.88
CA ALA A 2 -1.83 22.15 1.11
C ALA A 2 -2.31 20.71 0.93
N SER A 3 -3.64 20.53 0.95
CA SER A 3 -4.24 19.21 0.70
C SER A 3 -3.84 18.68 -0.67
N GLN A 4 -3.65 17.36 -0.75
CA GLN A 4 -3.45 16.66 -2.02
C GLN A 4 -4.77 16.49 -2.79
N TYR A 5 -5.89 16.68 -2.13
CA TYR A 5 -7.22 16.59 -2.73
C TYR A 5 -7.77 17.95 -3.10
N THR A 6 -8.29 18.05 -4.30
CA THR A 6 -9.14 19.18 -4.69
C THR A 6 -10.57 18.96 -4.22
N GLU A 7 -11.35 20.02 -4.09
CA GLU A 7 -12.77 19.92 -3.73
C GLU A 7 -13.57 19.07 -4.75
N ALA A 8 -13.23 19.20 -6.05
CA ALA A 8 -13.86 18.41 -7.11
C ALA A 8 -13.57 16.91 -6.98
N GLU A 9 -12.38 16.53 -6.55
CA GLU A 9 -12.01 15.11 -6.31
C GLU A 9 -12.74 14.56 -5.09
N LEU A 10 -12.84 15.32 -4.01
CA LEU A 10 -13.62 14.90 -2.84
C LEU A 10 -15.10 14.70 -3.19
N LYS A 11 -15.69 15.60 -3.97
CA LYS A 11 -17.07 15.41 -4.47
C LYS A 11 -17.23 14.16 -5.34
N LYS A 12 -16.24 13.86 -6.20
CA LYS A 12 -16.24 12.60 -6.98
C LYS A 12 -16.10 11.37 -6.08
N PHE A 13 -15.28 11.48 -5.02
CA PHE A 13 -15.11 10.41 -4.06
C PHE A 13 -16.41 10.12 -3.29
N GLU A 14 -17.08 11.15 -2.79
CA GLU A 14 -18.38 11.06 -2.11
C GLU A 14 -19.46 10.46 -3.03
N ALA A 15 -19.42 10.80 -4.31
CA ALA A 15 -20.32 10.25 -5.33
C ALA A 15 -19.96 8.82 -5.78
N GLY A 16 -18.85 8.24 -5.31
CA GLY A 16 -18.39 6.89 -5.67
C GLY A 16 -17.86 6.77 -7.11
N ILE A 17 -17.47 7.87 -7.74
CA ILE A 17 -17.00 7.91 -9.15
C ILE A 17 -15.53 8.36 -9.29
N TYR A 18 -14.77 8.39 -8.19
CA TYR A 18 -13.35 8.71 -8.23
C TYR A 18 -12.50 7.43 -8.34
N TYR A 19 -12.37 6.92 -9.56
CA TYR A 19 -11.66 5.65 -9.82
C TYR A 19 -10.14 5.73 -9.64
N ASP A 20 -9.55 6.93 -9.70
CA ASP A 20 -8.11 7.16 -9.49
C ASP A 20 -7.73 7.40 -8.02
N VAL A 21 -8.64 7.17 -7.09
CA VAL A 21 -8.44 7.45 -5.66
C VAL A 21 -7.22 6.74 -5.08
N TYR A 22 -6.87 5.56 -5.61
CA TYR A 22 -5.69 4.78 -5.21
C TYR A 22 -4.35 5.51 -5.42
N LYS A 23 -4.34 6.54 -6.27
CA LYS A 23 -3.15 7.38 -6.48
C LYS A 23 -2.89 8.33 -5.32
N LYS A 24 -3.85 8.49 -4.42
CA LYS A 24 -3.79 9.40 -3.25
C LYS A 24 -4.04 8.68 -1.93
N MET A 25 -4.98 7.70 -1.90
CA MET A 25 -5.20 6.86 -0.72
C MET A 25 -3.98 5.97 -0.47
N GLY A 26 -3.68 5.74 0.79
CA GLY A 26 -2.50 4.97 1.19
C GLY A 26 -1.32 5.86 1.56
N ALA A 27 -0.11 5.33 1.39
CA ALA A 27 1.16 5.99 1.67
C ALA A 27 1.96 6.19 0.38
N HIS A 28 2.22 7.45 0.04
CA HIS A 28 2.91 7.82 -1.20
C HIS A 28 4.16 8.66 -0.89
N PRO A 29 5.37 8.14 -1.16
CA PRO A 29 6.58 8.95 -1.11
C PRO A 29 6.51 10.09 -2.12
N MET A 30 6.78 11.32 -1.67
CA MET A 30 6.76 12.50 -2.54
C MET A 30 7.62 13.64 -1.99
N VAL A 31 7.80 14.65 -2.83
CA VAL A 31 8.47 15.90 -2.44
C VAL A 31 7.44 17.03 -2.49
N ILE A 32 7.23 17.72 -1.38
CA ILE A 32 6.35 18.90 -1.29
C ILE A 32 7.19 20.11 -0.91
N ASN A 33 7.19 21.14 -1.77
CA ASN A 33 7.97 22.39 -1.58
C ASN A 33 9.46 22.12 -1.27
N GLY A 34 10.05 21.13 -1.94
CA GLY A 34 11.47 20.76 -1.76
C GLY A 34 11.75 19.88 -0.54
N VAL A 35 10.72 19.48 0.21
CA VAL A 35 10.85 18.60 1.38
C VAL A 35 10.39 17.19 1.02
N SER A 36 11.31 16.23 1.11
CA SER A 36 10.98 14.81 0.94
C SER A 36 10.21 14.25 2.12
N GLY A 37 9.26 13.37 1.87
CA GLY A 37 8.45 12.74 2.90
C GLY A 37 7.42 11.79 2.32
N VAL A 38 6.44 11.43 3.13
CA VAL A 38 5.35 10.53 2.73
C VAL A 38 4.00 11.21 2.98
N SER A 39 3.15 11.21 1.98
CA SER A 39 1.75 11.61 2.12
C SER A 39 0.93 10.37 2.46
N PHE A 40 0.17 10.46 3.55
CA PHE A 40 -0.75 9.42 4.01
C PHE A 40 -2.18 9.89 3.84
N SER A 41 -3.03 9.01 3.35
CA SER A 41 -4.45 9.29 3.24
C SER A 41 -5.27 8.03 3.49
N VAL A 42 -6.37 8.17 4.24
CA VAL A 42 -7.29 7.07 4.57
C VAL A 42 -8.71 7.56 4.71
N TRP A 43 -9.66 6.73 4.32
CA TRP A 43 -11.08 6.97 4.54
C TRP A 43 -11.54 6.31 5.83
N ALA A 44 -11.99 7.12 6.78
CA ALA A 44 -12.47 6.70 8.08
C ALA A 44 -13.65 7.58 8.56
N PRO A 45 -14.82 7.51 7.90
CA PRO A 45 -15.89 8.49 8.07
C PRO A 45 -16.44 8.56 9.51
N CYS A 46 -16.43 7.45 10.22
CA CYS A 46 -16.90 7.35 11.60
C CYS A 46 -15.82 7.60 12.66
N ALA A 47 -14.59 7.92 12.24
CA ALA A 47 -13.49 8.19 13.17
C ALA A 47 -13.65 9.57 13.82
N MET A 48 -13.38 9.65 15.11
CA MET A 48 -13.22 10.92 15.81
C MET A 48 -11.84 11.50 15.53
N ARG A 49 -10.81 10.66 15.43
CA ARG A 49 -9.41 11.02 15.12
C ARG A 49 -8.75 9.87 14.39
N VAL A 50 -7.89 10.20 13.46
CA VAL A 50 -6.96 9.25 12.83
C VAL A 50 -5.55 9.79 13.00
N SER A 51 -4.60 8.90 13.27
CA SER A 51 -3.19 9.24 13.36
C SER A 51 -2.35 8.19 12.60
N VAL A 52 -1.25 8.61 12.02
CA VAL A 52 -0.25 7.69 11.48
C VAL A 52 0.71 7.31 12.61
N VAL A 53 0.90 6.02 12.82
CA VAL A 53 1.81 5.50 13.85
C VAL A 53 2.78 4.49 13.25
N GLY A 54 3.97 4.44 13.81
CA GLY A 54 5.03 3.55 13.38
C GLY A 54 6.25 3.71 14.28
N ASP A 55 7.37 3.07 13.94
CA ASP A 55 8.61 3.14 14.72
C ASP A 55 9.13 4.57 14.84
N PHE A 56 8.95 5.38 13.79
CA PHE A 56 9.35 6.81 13.74
C PHE A 56 8.70 7.68 14.83
N CYS A 57 7.65 7.22 15.47
CA CYS A 57 6.98 7.92 16.56
C CYS A 57 6.77 7.04 17.80
N GLN A 58 7.45 5.88 17.89
CA GLN A 58 7.27 4.91 18.98
C GLN A 58 5.81 4.45 19.13
N TRP A 59 5.09 4.39 18.01
CA TRP A 59 3.68 3.98 17.93
C TRP A 59 2.72 4.88 18.74
N ASP A 60 3.13 6.14 19.01
CA ASP A 60 2.34 7.12 19.77
C ASP A 60 1.40 7.92 18.85
N GLY A 61 0.11 7.59 18.86
CA GLY A 61 -0.92 8.23 18.05
C GLY A 61 -1.23 9.69 18.39
N ARG A 62 -0.57 10.29 19.39
CA ARG A 62 -0.70 11.71 19.72
C ARG A 62 0.17 12.60 18.81
N ARG A 63 1.20 12.03 18.16
CA ARG A 63 2.23 12.80 17.44
C ARG A 63 1.83 13.19 16.02
N TYR A 64 1.31 12.26 15.23
CA TYR A 64 1.02 12.45 13.81
C TYR A 64 -0.46 12.33 13.52
N GLN A 65 -1.23 13.25 14.08
CA GLN A 65 -2.66 13.32 13.85
C GLN A 65 -2.95 13.83 12.44
N MET A 66 -3.84 13.14 11.74
CA MET A 66 -4.24 13.47 10.37
C MET A 66 -5.33 14.54 10.35
N ASN A 67 -5.34 15.34 9.31
CA ASN A 67 -6.36 16.37 9.07
C ASN A 67 -7.56 15.74 8.37
N ARG A 68 -8.76 15.97 8.90
CA ARG A 68 -10.00 15.57 8.26
C ARG A 68 -10.37 16.56 7.15
N LEU A 69 -10.70 16.07 5.98
CA LEU A 69 -11.09 16.87 4.82
C LEU A 69 -12.60 17.07 4.77
N GLY A 70 -13.06 18.09 5.48
CA GLY A 70 -14.49 18.41 5.55
C GLY A 70 -15.33 17.22 6.05
N ASP A 71 -16.44 16.97 5.37
CA ASP A 71 -17.38 15.89 5.69
C ASP A 71 -17.17 14.61 4.88
N SER A 72 -16.16 14.59 3.99
CA SER A 72 -15.87 13.45 3.12
C SER A 72 -15.51 12.15 3.86
N GLY A 73 -15.08 12.26 5.12
CA GLY A 73 -14.54 11.15 5.90
C GLY A 73 -13.10 10.76 5.52
N VAL A 74 -12.49 11.50 4.61
CA VAL A 74 -11.08 11.34 4.25
C VAL A 74 -10.21 12.08 5.25
N PHE A 75 -9.13 11.44 5.66
CA PHE A 75 -8.07 12.02 6.48
C PHE A 75 -6.77 12.01 5.71
N GLU A 76 -5.98 13.08 5.81
CA GLU A 76 -4.67 13.17 5.17
C GLU A 76 -3.61 13.77 6.10
N LEU A 77 -2.35 13.42 5.86
CA LEU A 77 -1.18 13.99 6.53
C LEU A 77 0.06 13.79 5.67
N PHE A 78 0.89 14.81 5.54
CA PHE A 78 2.25 14.67 5.03
C PHE A 78 3.24 14.66 6.19
N ILE A 79 4.11 13.63 6.22
CA ILE A 79 5.15 13.50 7.25
C ILE A 79 6.51 13.64 6.56
N PRO A 80 7.25 14.74 6.81
CA PRO A 80 8.58 14.91 6.26
C PRO A 80 9.57 13.90 6.86
N GLY A 81 10.58 13.54 6.07
CA GLY A 81 11.68 12.68 6.51
C GLY A 81 11.37 11.18 6.50
N LEU A 82 10.12 10.78 6.27
CA LEU A 82 9.77 9.39 6.02
C LEU A 82 10.02 9.02 4.55
N GLY A 83 10.16 7.71 4.29
CA GLY A 83 10.40 7.20 2.95
C GLY A 83 10.09 5.72 2.80
N GLU A 84 10.56 5.14 1.72
CA GLU A 84 10.39 3.71 1.45
C GLU A 84 11.02 2.86 2.56
N GLY A 85 10.28 1.84 3.01
CA GLY A 85 10.70 0.94 4.08
C GLY A 85 10.14 1.29 5.45
N ASP A 86 9.64 2.52 5.65
CA ASP A 86 9.03 2.89 6.93
C ASP A 86 7.77 2.08 7.20
N ILE A 87 7.68 1.53 8.40
CA ILE A 87 6.56 0.69 8.86
C ILE A 87 5.53 1.57 9.54
N TYR A 88 4.25 1.38 9.18
CA TYR A 88 3.17 2.19 9.74
C TYR A 88 1.85 1.44 9.86
N LYS A 89 0.97 1.99 10.71
CA LYS A 89 -0.48 1.72 10.78
C LYS A 89 -1.25 3.01 10.94
N PHE A 90 -2.56 2.93 10.76
CA PHE A 90 -3.47 3.99 11.19
C PHE A 90 -4.00 3.66 12.59
N GLU A 91 -3.80 4.57 13.54
CA GLU A 91 -4.52 4.56 14.81
C GLU A 91 -5.82 5.32 14.62
N ILE A 92 -6.92 4.59 14.65
CA ILE A 92 -8.28 5.14 14.49
C ILE A 92 -8.93 5.20 15.86
N LYS A 93 -9.33 6.38 16.28
CA LYS A 93 -10.09 6.59 17.51
C LYS A 93 -11.58 6.69 17.19
N ASN A 94 -12.38 5.80 17.74
CA ASN A 94 -13.81 5.77 17.53
C ASN A 94 -14.54 6.87 18.33
N GLN A 95 -15.86 6.97 18.17
CA GLN A 95 -16.69 7.98 18.86
C GLN A 95 -16.72 7.80 20.39
N LYS A 96 -16.36 6.62 20.90
CA LYS A 96 -16.24 6.36 22.35
C LYS A 96 -14.86 6.74 22.89
N GLY A 97 -13.95 7.17 22.03
CA GLY A 97 -12.59 7.52 22.39
C GLY A 97 -11.62 6.33 22.47
N GLU A 98 -12.02 5.13 22.05
CA GLU A 98 -11.20 3.93 22.06
C GLU A 98 -10.30 3.90 20.82
N PRO A 99 -8.96 3.77 20.97
CA PRO A 99 -8.06 3.64 19.84
C PRO A 99 -8.02 2.21 19.33
N MET A 100 -7.88 2.05 18.01
CA MET A 100 -7.61 0.77 17.36
C MET A 100 -6.56 0.94 16.26
N LEU A 101 -5.66 -0.02 16.14
CA LEU A 101 -4.66 -0.04 15.08
C LEU A 101 -5.19 -0.81 13.87
N LYS A 102 -5.07 -0.21 12.69
CA LYS A 102 -5.47 -0.82 11.41
C LYS A 102 -4.32 -0.73 10.40
N ALA A 103 -4.10 -1.82 9.67
CA ALA A 103 -3.28 -1.78 8.47
C ALA A 103 -3.96 -0.88 7.42
N ASP A 104 -3.16 -0.37 6.49
CA ASP A 104 -3.65 0.46 5.41
C ASP A 104 -4.40 -0.40 4.36
N PRO A 105 -5.68 -0.10 4.07
CA PRO A 105 -6.42 -0.80 3.02
C PRO A 105 -5.86 -0.55 1.61
N TYR A 106 -5.09 0.52 1.41
CA TYR A 106 -4.39 0.85 0.17
C TYR A 106 -2.87 0.60 0.26
N GLY A 107 -2.42 -0.15 1.28
CA GLY A 107 -1.00 -0.45 1.45
C GLY A 107 -0.43 -1.25 0.28
N ASN A 108 0.63 -0.74 -0.35
CA ASN A 108 1.30 -1.38 -1.48
C ASN A 108 2.24 -2.52 -1.05
N TYR A 109 2.66 -2.52 0.21
CA TYR A 109 3.52 -3.55 0.78
C TYR A 109 3.17 -3.77 2.26
N SER A 110 3.45 -4.97 2.77
CA SER A 110 3.14 -5.37 4.15
C SER A 110 4.32 -6.07 4.78
N GLU A 111 4.40 -6.03 6.10
CA GLU A 111 5.34 -6.85 6.84
C GLU A 111 5.12 -8.35 6.62
N MET A 112 6.17 -9.13 6.87
CA MET A 112 6.09 -10.58 6.93
C MET A 112 5.30 -11.02 8.17
N ARG A 113 4.48 -12.03 8.01
CA ARG A 113 3.77 -12.66 9.15
C ARG A 113 4.76 -13.13 10.22
N PRO A 114 4.43 -12.98 11.52
CA PRO A 114 3.11 -12.69 12.12
C PRO A 114 2.78 -11.19 12.20
N ASN A 115 3.68 -10.32 11.81
CA ASN A 115 3.46 -8.87 11.83
C ASN A 115 2.35 -8.46 10.84
N THR A 116 1.75 -7.30 11.07
CA THR A 116 0.55 -6.88 10.33
C THR A 116 0.56 -5.39 9.96
N ALA A 117 1.71 -4.73 10.01
CA ALA A 117 1.79 -3.34 9.59
C ALA A 117 1.95 -3.22 8.07
N SER A 118 1.59 -2.06 7.55
CA SER A 118 1.88 -1.66 6.18
C SER A 118 3.30 -1.08 6.11
N VAL A 119 3.91 -1.18 4.96
CA VAL A 119 5.26 -0.64 4.68
C VAL A 119 5.13 0.38 3.55
N VAL A 120 5.73 1.54 3.71
CA VAL A 120 5.81 2.55 2.65
C VAL A 120 6.60 1.97 1.48
N TRP A 121 6.04 2.04 0.29
CA TRP A 121 6.64 1.46 -0.91
C TRP A 121 6.44 2.36 -2.11
N ASP A 122 7.53 2.64 -2.83
CA ASP A 122 7.45 3.41 -4.07
C ASP A 122 7.12 2.48 -5.25
N MET A 123 5.91 2.63 -5.78
CA MET A 123 5.44 1.87 -6.96
C MET A 123 6.07 2.34 -8.28
N ASN A 124 6.67 3.53 -8.31
CA ASN A 124 7.19 4.13 -9.53
C ASN A 124 8.63 3.72 -9.88
N LYS A 125 9.28 2.97 -9.00
CA LYS A 125 10.68 2.52 -9.20
C LYS A 125 10.86 1.42 -10.24
N PHE A 126 9.77 0.75 -10.64
CA PHE A 126 9.83 -0.29 -11.67
C PHE A 126 9.54 0.31 -13.04
N SER A 127 10.44 0.07 -13.99
CA SER A 127 10.25 0.44 -15.39
C SER A 127 9.76 -0.76 -16.18
N TRP A 128 8.59 -0.64 -16.77
CA TRP A 128 8.02 -1.65 -17.64
C TRP A 128 8.74 -1.66 -19.00
N SER A 129 8.90 -2.83 -19.59
CA SER A 129 9.55 -3.02 -20.92
C SER A 129 8.62 -3.76 -21.88
N ASP A 130 7.32 -3.57 -21.73
CA ASP A 130 6.25 -4.32 -22.42
C ASP A 130 5.47 -3.48 -23.45
N ASP A 131 5.95 -2.28 -23.80
CA ASP A 131 5.28 -1.36 -24.74
C ASP A 131 4.89 -2.03 -26.06
N ALA A 132 5.79 -2.84 -26.63
CA ALA A 132 5.54 -3.54 -27.87
C ALA A 132 4.40 -4.57 -27.73
N TRP A 133 4.34 -5.25 -26.60
CA TRP A 133 3.26 -6.19 -26.28
C TRP A 133 1.92 -5.47 -26.06
N MET A 134 1.94 -4.34 -25.34
CA MET A 134 0.75 -3.53 -25.09
C MET A 134 0.17 -2.99 -26.40
N ALA A 135 1.00 -2.47 -27.30
CA ALA A 135 0.57 -1.99 -28.62
C ALA A 135 0.04 -3.13 -29.52
N ALA A 136 0.62 -4.32 -29.42
CA ALA A 136 0.11 -5.49 -30.16
C ALA A 136 -1.20 -5.99 -29.58
N ARG A 137 -1.37 -5.98 -28.24
CA ARG A 137 -2.56 -6.42 -27.53
C ARG A 137 -3.81 -5.65 -27.94
N GLU A 138 -3.72 -4.34 -28.17
CA GLU A 138 -4.86 -3.50 -28.63
C GLU A 138 -5.45 -3.99 -29.95
N LYS A 139 -4.63 -4.63 -30.80
CA LYS A 139 -5.03 -5.13 -32.12
C LYS A 139 -5.55 -6.56 -32.10
N ILE A 140 -5.51 -7.22 -30.94
CA ILE A 140 -5.92 -8.62 -30.80
C ILE A 140 -7.40 -8.71 -30.51
N ASP A 141 -8.16 -9.33 -31.40
CA ASP A 141 -9.51 -9.78 -31.12
C ASP A 141 -9.48 -11.12 -30.37
N THR A 142 -9.57 -11.04 -29.03
CA THR A 142 -9.50 -12.22 -28.15
C THR A 142 -10.65 -13.21 -28.39
N LYS A 143 -11.76 -12.77 -29.00
CA LYS A 143 -12.91 -13.64 -29.32
C LYS A 143 -12.70 -14.47 -30.57
N LYS A 144 -11.71 -14.13 -31.40
CA LYS A 144 -11.41 -14.81 -32.67
C LYS A 144 -10.10 -15.61 -32.65
N LYS A 145 -9.37 -15.59 -31.56
CA LYS A 145 -8.12 -16.34 -31.43
C LYS A 145 -8.27 -17.48 -30.43
N PRO A 146 -7.63 -18.64 -30.68
CA PRO A 146 -7.58 -19.70 -29.69
C PRO A 146 -6.82 -19.21 -28.45
N MET A 147 -7.29 -19.62 -27.27
CA MET A 147 -6.68 -19.33 -25.99
C MET A 147 -6.49 -20.62 -25.22
N SER A 148 -5.31 -20.80 -24.65
CA SER A 148 -5.03 -21.86 -23.68
C SER A 148 -4.81 -21.23 -22.31
N ILE A 149 -5.54 -21.70 -21.31
CA ILE A 149 -5.43 -21.24 -19.93
C ILE A 149 -4.91 -22.39 -19.08
N TYR A 150 -3.80 -22.16 -18.41
CA TYR A 150 -3.25 -23.06 -17.43
C TYR A 150 -3.24 -22.38 -16.06
N GLU A 151 -4.03 -22.93 -15.15
CA GLU A 151 -4.14 -22.40 -13.79
C GLU A 151 -3.27 -23.23 -12.85
N MET A 152 -2.43 -22.56 -12.09
CA MET A 152 -1.56 -23.20 -11.10
C MET A 152 -1.31 -22.30 -9.90
N HIS A 153 -1.04 -22.92 -8.76
CA HIS A 153 -0.52 -22.24 -7.59
C HIS A 153 1.01 -22.26 -7.64
N LEU A 154 1.62 -21.14 -8.04
CA LEU A 154 3.06 -21.06 -8.32
C LEU A 154 3.93 -21.46 -7.13
N GLY A 155 3.56 -21.03 -5.91
CA GLY A 155 4.30 -21.35 -4.69
C GLY A 155 4.33 -22.84 -4.30
N SER A 156 3.44 -23.66 -4.86
CA SER A 156 3.37 -25.10 -4.58
C SER A 156 3.54 -25.98 -5.81
N TRP A 157 3.77 -25.38 -6.99
CA TRP A 157 3.91 -26.11 -8.25
C TRP A 157 5.06 -27.11 -8.23
N ILE A 158 6.23 -26.67 -7.78
CA ILE A 158 7.40 -27.50 -7.58
C ILE A 158 8.21 -26.97 -6.40
N ARG A 159 8.86 -27.84 -5.68
CA ARG A 159 9.75 -27.49 -4.56
C ARG A 159 11.12 -28.09 -4.76
N LYS A 160 12.16 -27.40 -4.33
CA LYS A 160 13.53 -27.92 -4.20
C LYS A 160 13.73 -28.58 -2.83
N HIS A 161 14.86 -29.24 -2.64
CA HIS A 161 15.22 -29.70 -1.30
C HIS A 161 15.43 -28.51 -0.37
N THR A 162 14.97 -28.64 0.88
CA THR A 162 15.19 -27.63 1.93
C THR A 162 16.69 -27.44 2.15
N GLU A 163 17.13 -26.22 2.16
CA GLU A 163 18.52 -25.87 2.50
C GLU A 163 18.74 -26.00 4.00
N LYS A 164 19.98 -26.32 4.42
CA LYS A 164 20.35 -26.46 5.82
C LYS A 164 21.29 -25.33 6.23
N ASP A 165 21.15 -24.88 7.47
CA ASP A 165 22.09 -23.97 8.10
C ASP A 165 23.40 -24.67 8.47
N GLU A 166 24.36 -23.91 9.02
CA GLU A 166 25.67 -24.43 9.45
C GLU A 166 25.56 -25.49 10.57
N GLU A 167 24.44 -25.49 11.30
CA GLU A 167 24.15 -26.43 12.40
C GLU A 167 23.37 -27.67 11.91
N GLY A 168 23.00 -27.70 10.62
CA GLY A 168 22.30 -28.81 9.98
C GLY A 168 20.78 -28.77 10.13
N ASN A 169 20.19 -27.66 10.62
CA ASN A 169 18.76 -27.47 10.72
C ASN A 169 18.18 -27.00 9.38
N ASP A 170 16.93 -27.34 9.11
CA ASP A 170 16.24 -26.92 7.89
C ASP A 170 15.93 -25.41 7.92
N ILE A 171 16.33 -24.69 6.86
CA ILE A 171 16.00 -23.28 6.69
C ILE A 171 14.57 -23.18 6.12
N VAL A 172 13.63 -22.80 6.98
CA VAL A 172 12.20 -22.71 6.64
C VAL A 172 11.97 -21.75 5.47
N GLY A 173 11.28 -22.22 4.44
CA GLY A 173 10.97 -21.45 3.23
C GLY A 173 12.01 -21.56 2.12
N SER A 174 13.17 -22.18 2.38
CA SER A 174 14.21 -22.38 1.36
C SER A 174 13.80 -23.34 0.25
N GLU A 175 12.80 -24.18 0.49
CA GLU A 175 12.24 -25.14 -0.46
C GLU A 175 11.41 -24.48 -1.58
N PHE A 176 11.08 -23.20 -1.47
CA PHE A 176 10.31 -22.50 -2.50
C PHE A 176 11.23 -21.89 -3.56
N TYR A 177 10.82 -22.00 -4.81
CA TYR A 177 11.42 -21.22 -5.88
C TYR A 177 10.92 -19.79 -5.85
N ASN A 178 11.77 -18.84 -6.22
CA ASN A 178 11.34 -17.48 -6.48
C ASN A 178 10.87 -17.35 -7.95
N TYR A 179 10.26 -16.21 -8.30
CA TYR A 179 9.70 -15.98 -9.64
C TYR A 179 10.73 -15.95 -10.78
N ARG A 180 12.04 -15.99 -10.50
CA ARG A 180 13.12 -16.00 -11.49
C ARG A 180 13.80 -17.37 -11.62
N GLN A 181 13.55 -18.27 -10.75
CA GLN A 181 14.05 -19.66 -10.74
C GLN A 181 13.03 -20.61 -11.35
#